data_8cbea027a58af3a77af32155451be1dd
#
_entry.id   8cbea027a58af3a77af32155451be1dd
#
_cell.length_a   1.000
_cell.length_b   1.000
_cell.length_c   1.000
_cell.angle_alpha   90.00
_cell.angle_beta   90.00
_cell.angle_gamma   90.00
#
_symmetry.space_group_name_H-M   'P 1'
#
loop_
_entity.id
_entity.type
_entity.pdbx_description
1 polymer ?
#
loop_
_entity_poly.entity_id
_entity_poly.type
_entity_poly.pdbx_seq_one_letter_code
_entity_poly.pdbx_strand_id
1 'polypeptide(L)'
;MGIISIGHLKYRYPGMDKLALDDINVEIEQGEITGVIGRSGSGKSTLAQAMIGLVPNFYRGAYGGQVRVGEKVVGECPVEQMCEDVGMIFQNPFTQLSGAKDNVYGEVAYGLQNLGIPRDEIHRRVEKVLKKLGIWEYREKNPFLLSGGQMQRVAIASMLVMNPKVMIFDEPTSQLDPRATKEIFSIVEDMAKEGKTIIIVEQKIELMARHCDKLLVLEEG
;
A
#
# COMPACT_ATOMS: atom_id res chain seq x y z
N MET A 1 -20.97 5.12 -5.01
CA MET A 1 -20.46 3.73 -4.94
C MET A 1 -18.97 3.85 -4.66
N GLY A 2 -18.51 3.35 -3.55
CA GLY A 2 -17.11 3.48 -3.13
C GLY A 2 -16.14 2.84 -4.13
N ILE A 3 -14.90 3.30 -4.12
CA ILE A 3 -13.84 2.69 -4.93
C ILE A 3 -13.45 1.31 -4.39
N ILE A 4 -13.62 1.09 -3.07
CA ILE A 4 -13.49 -0.22 -2.43
C ILE A 4 -14.80 -0.54 -1.71
N SER A 5 -15.33 -1.73 -1.97
CA SER A 5 -16.51 -2.27 -1.29
C SER A 5 -16.19 -3.65 -0.72
N ILE A 6 -16.43 -3.82 0.55
CA ILE A 6 -16.21 -5.08 1.28
C ILE A 6 -17.53 -5.50 1.89
N GLY A 7 -17.99 -6.71 1.56
CA GLY A 7 -19.22 -7.28 2.07
C GLY A 7 -19.02 -8.66 2.68
N HIS A 8 -19.40 -8.80 3.95
CA HIS A 8 -19.37 -10.05 4.72
C HIS A 8 -18.00 -10.77 4.68
N LEU A 9 -16.89 -10.02 4.61
CA LEU A 9 -15.56 -10.59 4.49
C LEU A 9 -15.19 -11.35 5.76
N LYS A 10 -14.88 -12.64 5.57
CA LYS A 10 -14.34 -13.54 6.58
C LYS A 10 -13.08 -14.18 6.07
N TYR A 11 -12.07 -14.26 6.94
CA TYR A 11 -10.84 -14.92 6.55
C TYR A 11 -10.15 -15.59 7.73
N ARG A 12 -9.63 -16.80 7.49
CA ARG A 12 -8.84 -17.58 8.45
C ARG A 12 -7.60 -18.15 7.78
N TYR A 13 -6.44 -17.89 8.36
CA TYR A 13 -5.18 -18.45 7.89
C TYR A 13 -5.16 -19.99 8.03
N PRO A 14 -4.42 -20.71 7.16
CA PRO A 14 -4.26 -22.16 7.28
C PRO A 14 -3.67 -22.53 8.64
N GLY A 15 -4.24 -23.57 9.27
CA GLY A 15 -3.78 -24.07 10.57
C GLY A 15 -4.14 -23.23 11.80
N MET A 16 -4.89 -22.13 11.60
CA MET A 16 -5.40 -21.32 12.71
C MET A 16 -6.87 -21.65 12.98
N ASP A 17 -7.29 -21.64 14.25
CA ASP A 17 -8.69 -21.87 14.63
C ASP A 17 -9.51 -20.58 14.60
N LYS A 18 -8.87 -19.44 14.90
CA LYS A 18 -9.52 -18.13 14.98
C LYS A 18 -9.56 -17.44 13.60
N LEU A 19 -10.68 -16.78 13.30
CA LEU A 19 -10.79 -15.86 12.16
C LEU A 19 -9.83 -14.67 12.36
N ALA A 20 -9.15 -14.28 11.30
CA ALA A 20 -8.36 -13.04 11.27
C ALA A 20 -9.21 -11.84 10.84
N LEU A 21 -10.29 -12.11 10.09
CA LEU A 21 -11.35 -11.16 9.74
C LEU A 21 -12.69 -11.87 9.93
N ASP A 22 -13.65 -11.23 10.60
CA ASP A 22 -14.98 -11.77 10.86
C ASP A 22 -16.07 -10.77 10.54
N ASP A 23 -16.76 -11.02 9.44
CA ASP A 23 -17.92 -10.28 8.95
C ASP A 23 -17.69 -8.78 8.68
N ILE A 24 -16.53 -8.45 8.09
CA ILE A 24 -16.18 -7.06 7.76
C ILE A 24 -17.09 -6.54 6.64
N ASN A 25 -17.71 -5.39 6.90
CA ASN A 25 -18.56 -4.66 5.96
C ASN A 25 -18.11 -3.20 5.91
N VAL A 26 -17.51 -2.76 4.79
CA VAL A 26 -16.90 -1.43 4.65
C VAL A 26 -17.04 -0.92 3.22
N GLU A 27 -17.34 0.38 3.09
CA GLU A 27 -17.18 1.13 1.85
C GLU A 27 -16.17 2.26 2.02
N ILE A 28 -15.25 2.43 1.06
CA ILE A 28 -14.25 3.50 1.00
C ILE A 28 -14.50 4.31 -0.26
N GLU A 29 -14.69 5.62 -0.10
CA GLU A 29 -14.98 6.52 -1.20
C GLU A 29 -13.72 6.92 -1.96
N GLN A 30 -13.87 7.28 -3.22
CA GLN A 30 -12.75 7.72 -4.04
C GLN A 30 -12.18 9.06 -3.53
N GLY A 31 -10.84 9.14 -3.42
CA GLY A 31 -10.14 10.35 -2.96
C GLY A 31 -10.11 10.51 -1.43
N GLU A 32 -10.70 9.58 -0.67
CA GLU A 32 -10.70 9.59 0.79
C GLU A 32 -9.38 9.06 1.36
N ILE A 33 -8.93 9.63 2.48
CA ILE A 33 -7.88 9.05 3.33
C ILE A 33 -8.55 8.28 4.45
N THR A 34 -8.57 6.97 4.36
CA THR A 34 -9.14 6.08 5.38
C THR A 34 -8.04 5.49 6.26
N GLY A 35 -8.13 5.73 7.56
CA GLY A 35 -7.27 5.12 8.56
C GLY A 35 -7.84 3.80 9.08
N VAL A 36 -7.00 2.78 9.22
CA VAL A 36 -7.35 1.50 9.88
C VAL A 36 -6.54 1.39 11.17
N ILE A 37 -7.23 1.42 12.30
CA ILE A 37 -6.62 1.37 13.64
C ILE A 37 -7.13 0.14 14.41
N GLY A 38 -6.38 -0.27 15.43
CA GLY A 38 -6.72 -1.41 16.29
C GLY A 38 -5.47 -2.00 16.93
N ARG A 39 -5.66 -2.93 17.86
CA ARG A 39 -4.56 -3.61 18.56
C ARG A 39 -3.71 -4.46 17.60
N SER A 40 -2.49 -4.77 18.01
CA SER A 40 -1.69 -5.77 17.29
C SER A 40 -2.45 -7.10 17.23
N GLY A 41 -2.48 -7.74 16.05
CA GLY A 41 -3.21 -8.98 15.83
C GLY A 41 -4.72 -8.82 15.57
N SER A 42 -5.28 -7.59 15.50
CA SER A 42 -6.71 -7.38 15.24
C SER A 42 -7.14 -7.57 13.78
N GLY A 43 -6.24 -7.97 12.87
CA GLY A 43 -6.58 -8.23 11.46
C GLY A 43 -6.28 -7.09 10.48
N LYS A 44 -5.72 -5.94 10.91
CA LYS A 44 -5.48 -4.76 10.05
C LYS A 44 -4.67 -5.07 8.78
N SER A 45 -3.50 -5.68 8.94
CA SER A 45 -2.66 -6.06 7.78
C SER A 45 -3.35 -7.10 6.91
N THR A 46 -4.13 -8.00 7.50
CA THR A 46 -4.94 -8.99 6.76
C THR A 46 -6.02 -8.29 5.92
N LEU A 47 -6.68 -7.26 6.47
CA LEU A 47 -7.64 -6.45 5.74
C LEU A 47 -6.97 -5.71 4.57
N ALA A 48 -5.80 -5.09 4.80
CA ALA A 48 -5.01 -4.45 3.75
C ALA A 48 -4.62 -5.44 2.63
N GLN A 49 -4.17 -6.64 3.00
CA GLN A 49 -3.83 -7.72 2.07
C GLN A 49 -5.04 -8.25 1.29
N ALA A 50 -6.23 -8.25 1.89
CA ALA A 50 -7.45 -8.62 1.20
C ALA A 50 -7.83 -7.61 0.12
N MET A 51 -7.63 -6.31 0.37
CA MET A 51 -7.93 -5.25 -0.61
C MET A 51 -7.04 -5.32 -1.86
N ILE A 52 -5.79 -5.81 -1.76
CA ILE A 52 -4.89 -5.98 -2.92
C ILE A 52 -4.97 -7.38 -3.52
N GLY A 53 -5.74 -8.29 -2.93
CA GLY A 53 -5.89 -9.65 -3.42
C GLY A 53 -4.78 -10.63 -3.03
N LEU A 54 -3.85 -10.26 -2.13
CA LEU A 54 -2.90 -11.22 -1.55
C LEU A 54 -3.63 -12.28 -0.70
N VAL A 55 -4.72 -11.89 -0.07
CA VAL A 55 -5.71 -12.79 0.53
C VAL A 55 -6.92 -12.83 -0.41
N PRO A 56 -7.36 -13.99 -0.90
CA PRO A 56 -6.87 -15.36 -0.60
C PRO A 56 -5.83 -15.89 -1.60
N ASN A 57 -5.43 -15.12 -2.62
CA ASN A 57 -4.70 -15.66 -3.77
C ASN A 57 -3.28 -16.14 -3.42
N PHE A 58 -2.56 -15.38 -2.61
CA PHE A 58 -1.20 -15.71 -2.17
C PHE A 58 -1.23 -16.38 -0.79
N TYR A 59 -1.85 -15.75 0.19
CA TYR A 59 -2.09 -16.35 1.50
C TYR A 59 -3.36 -17.18 1.44
N ARG A 60 -3.21 -18.46 1.12
CA ARG A 60 -4.32 -19.41 1.05
C ARG A 60 -4.94 -19.59 2.43
N GLY A 61 -6.27 -19.77 2.48
CA GLY A 61 -6.99 -19.97 3.73
C GLY A 61 -8.49 -20.10 3.47
N ALA A 62 -9.28 -20.17 4.54
CA ALA A 62 -10.72 -20.13 4.43
C ALA A 62 -11.15 -18.69 4.21
N TYR A 63 -11.77 -18.42 3.08
CA TYR A 63 -12.21 -17.09 2.63
C TYR A 63 -13.70 -17.09 2.35
N GLY A 64 -14.42 -16.08 2.80
CA GLY A 64 -15.86 -15.87 2.54
C GLY A 64 -16.16 -14.39 2.40
N GLY A 65 -17.33 -14.09 1.81
CA GLY A 65 -17.69 -12.71 1.48
C GLY A 65 -17.08 -12.23 0.17
N GLN A 66 -17.04 -10.90 -0.02
CA GLN A 66 -16.57 -10.30 -1.27
C GLN A 66 -15.77 -9.03 -0.97
N VAL A 67 -14.67 -8.84 -1.68
CA VAL A 67 -13.92 -7.58 -1.77
C VAL A 67 -13.92 -7.14 -3.23
N ARG A 68 -14.31 -5.90 -3.48
CA ARG A 68 -14.30 -5.27 -4.79
C ARG A 68 -13.45 -4.01 -4.77
N VAL A 69 -12.62 -3.82 -5.79
CA VAL A 69 -11.85 -2.59 -6.00
C VAL A 69 -12.13 -2.08 -7.42
N GLY A 70 -12.81 -0.96 -7.52
CA GLY A 70 -13.38 -0.52 -8.78
C GLY A 70 -14.35 -1.57 -9.35
N GLU A 71 -14.04 -2.04 -10.55
CA GLU A 71 -14.83 -3.10 -11.22
C GLU A 71 -14.30 -4.52 -10.94
N LYS A 72 -13.12 -4.65 -10.33
CA LYS A 72 -12.45 -5.93 -10.10
C LYS A 72 -12.89 -6.56 -8.79
N VAL A 73 -13.17 -7.86 -8.81
CA VAL A 73 -13.50 -8.66 -7.63
C VAL A 73 -12.27 -9.46 -7.22
N VAL A 74 -11.84 -9.29 -5.97
CA VAL A 74 -10.74 -10.06 -5.39
C VAL A 74 -11.10 -11.55 -5.36
N GLY A 75 -10.13 -12.40 -5.75
CA GLY A 75 -10.34 -13.84 -5.87
C GLY A 75 -10.80 -14.29 -7.26
N GLU A 76 -11.49 -13.44 -8.03
CA GLU A 76 -11.84 -13.68 -9.42
C GLU A 76 -10.82 -13.07 -10.39
N CYS A 77 -10.11 -12.03 -9.93
CA CYS A 77 -9.09 -11.31 -10.69
C CYS A 77 -7.68 -11.73 -10.22
N PRO A 78 -6.74 -12.03 -11.14
CA PRO A 78 -5.35 -12.28 -10.78
C PRO A 78 -4.70 -11.08 -10.08
N VAL A 79 -3.76 -11.36 -9.15
CA VAL A 79 -3.09 -10.31 -8.36
C VAL A 79 -2.35 -9.30 -9.25
N GLU A 80 -1.79 -9.76 -10.37
CA GLU A 80 -1.08 -8.91 -11.35
C GLU A 80 -2.01 -7.82 -11.91
N GLN A 81 -3.26 -8.14 -12.16
CA GLN A 81 -4.25 -7.18 -12.64
C GLN A 81 -4.73 -6.26 -11.51
N MET A 82 -4.80 -6.76 -10.26
CA MET A 82 -5.12 -5.92 -9.10
C MET A 82 -4.04 -4.84 -8.88
N CYS A 83 -2.76 -5.16 -9.10
CA CYS A 83 -1.64 -4.23 -8.94
C CYS A 83 -1.67 -3.03 -9.89
N GLU A 84 -2.48 -3.05 -10.95
CA GLU A 84 -2.71 -1.88 -11.82
C GLU A 84 -3.53 -0.80 -11.12
N ASP A 85 -4.46 -1.19 -10.24
CA ASP A 85 -5.36 -0.27 -9.55
C ASP A 85 -4.95 0.00 -8.11
N VAL A 86 -4.29 -0.95 -7.45
CA VAL A 86 -3.91 -0.87 -6.03
C VAL A 86 -2.42 -1.08 -5.85
N GLY A 87 -1.75 -0.10 -5.23
CA GLY A 87 -0.38 -0.24 -4.73
C GLY A 87 -0.37 -0.44 -3.21
N MET A 88 0.51 -1.30 -2.71
CA MET A 88 0.69 -1.52 -1.27
C MET A 88 2.12 -1.24 -0.85
N ILE A 89 2.27 -0.51 0.23
CA ILE A 89 3.53 -0.27 0.94
C ILE A 89 3.51 -1.10 2.21
N PHE A 90 4.45 -2.04 2.31
CA PHE A 90 4.59 -2.92 3.48
C PHE A 90 5.30 -2.22 4.64
N GLN A 91 5.10 -2.74 5.83
CA GLN A 91 5.70 -2.23 7.07
C GLN A 91 7.23 -2.14 7.01
N ASN A 92 7.88 -3.11 6.36
CA ASN A 92 9.33 -3.13 6.20
C ASN A 92 9.73 -2.85 4.75
N PRO A 93 10.33 -1.69 4.43
CA PRO A 93 10.76 -1.37 3.07
C PRO A 93 11.82 -2.32 2.52
N PHE A 94 12.63 -2.95 3.36
CA PHE A 94 13.64 -3.95 2.93
C PHE A 94 13.00 -5.15 2.24
N THR A 95 11.82 -5.57 2.68
CA THR A 95 11.12 -6.73 2.11
C THR A 95 10.33 -6.37 0.86
N GLN A 96 10.13 -5.10 0.59
CA GLN A 96 9.38 -4.61 -0.56
C GLN A 96 10.27 -4.42 -1.78
N LEU A 97 11.51 -3.99 -1.59
CA LEU A 97 12.45 -3.79 -2.69
C LEU A 97 12.81 -5.14 -3.34
N SER A 98 12.81 -5.17 -4.68
CA SER A 98 13.03 -6.41 -5.43
C SER A 98 14.46 -6.94 -5.28
N GLY A 99 15.43 -6.06 -5.05
CA GLY A 99 16.85 -6.38 -5.06
C GLY A 99 17.40 -6.81 -6.42
N ALA A 100 16.59 -6.72 -7.47
CA ALA A 100 16.98 -7.10 -8.83
C ALA A 100 17.81 -6.02 -9.52
N LYS A 101 17.92 -4.84 -8.93
CA LYS A 101 18.63 -3.68 -9.48
C LYS A 101 19.60 -3.10 -8.46
N ASP A 102 20.76 -2.65 -8.97
CA ASP A 102 21.84 -2.13 -8.12
C ASP A 102 21.66 -0.67 -7.70
N ASN A 103 20.66 0.02 -8.24
CA ASN A 103 20.43 1.43 -7.94
C ASN A 103 18.94 1.77 -7.82
N VAL A 104 18.65 2.90 -7.18
CA VAL A 104 17.30 3.42 -6.93
C VAL A 104 16.52 3.62 -8.24
N TYR A 105 17.17 4.17 -9.27
CA TYR A 105 16.50 4.37 -10.57
C TYR A 105 16.00 3.05 -11.14
N GLY A 106 16.86 2.05 -11.20
CA GLY A 106 16.53 0.72 -11.72
C GLY A 106 15.43 0.03 -10.90
N GLU A 107 15.50 0.14 -9.56
CA GLU A 107 14.51 -0.43 -8.65
C GLU A 107 13.12 0.17 -8.89
N VAL A 108 13.02 1.50 -9.02
CA VAL A 108 11.75 2.19 -9.30
C VAL A 108 11.26 1.91 -10.73
N ALA A 109 12.15 1.77 -11.70
CA ALA A 109 11.80 1.44 -13.09
C ALA A 109 11.34 -0.01 -13.29
N TYR A 110 11.66 -0.90 -12.34
CA TYR A 110 11.53 -2.35 -12.52
C TYR A 110 10.10 -2.80 -12.83
N GLY A 111 9.11 -2.29 -12.11
CA GLY A 111 7.71 -2.61 -12.36
C GLY A 111 7.25 -2.19 -13.77
N LEU A 112 7.62 -0.99 -14.22
CA LEU A 112 7.29 -0.49 -15.55
C LEU A 112 7.96 -1.30 -16.65
N GLN A 113 9.20 -1.76 -16.42
CA GLN A 113 9.92 -2.63 -17.36
C GLN A 113 9.20 -3.97 -17.54
N ASN A 114 8.70 -4.56 -16.45
CA ASN A 114 7.95 -5.82 -16.49
C ASN A 114 6.61 -5.69 -17.24
N LEU A 115 6.02 -4.49 -17.23
CA LEU A 115 4.81 -4.17 -18.02
C LEU A 115 5.12 -3.83 -19.49
N GLY A 116 6.38 -3.85 -19.91
CA GLY A 116 6.77 -3.53 -21.29
C GLY A 116 6.59 -2.06 -21.68
N ILE A 117 6.57 -1.14 -20.71
CA ILE A 117 6.44 0.29 -20.97
C ILE A 117 7.67 0.79 -21.75
N PRO A 118 7.50 1.67 -22.78
CA PRO A 118 8.61 2.21 -23.55
C PRO A 118 9.64 2.96 -22.70
N ARG A 119 10.93 2.84 -23.05
CA ARG A 119 12.04 3.39 -22.26
C ARG A 119 11.91 4.88 -21.95
N ASP A 120 11.51 5.69 -22.93
CA ASP A 120 11.38 7.13 -22.76
C ASP A 120 10.28 7.48 -21.75
N GLU A 121 9.19 6.74 -21.79
CA GLU A 121 8.08 6.90 -20.83
C GLU A 121 8.50 6.46 -19.42
N ILE A 122 9.26 5.35 -19.29
CA ILE A 122 9.84 4.92 -18.02
C ILE A 122 10.70 6.04 -17.46
N HIS A 123 11.62 6.60 -18.26
CA HIS A 123 12.50 7.67 -17.81
C HIS A 123 11.71 8.88 -17.29
N ARG A 124 10.72 9.32 -18.06
CA ARG A 124 9.86 10.44 -17.69
C ARG A 124 9.12 10.21 -16.37
N ARG A 125 8.54 9.03 -16.19
CA ARG A 125 7.79 8.69 -14.96
C ARG A 125 8.71 8.56 -13.76
N VAL A 126 9.82 7.85 -13.89
CA VAL A 126 10.78 7.64 -12.79
C VAL A 126 11.38 8.97 -12.34
N GLU A 127 11.83 9.83 -13.28
CA GLU A 127 12.35 11.14 -12.95
C GLU A 127 11.32 11.99 -12.20
N LYS A 128 10.07 12.03 -12.69
CA LYS A 128 8.99 12.78 -12.05
C LYS A 128 8.74 12.31 -10.62
N VAL A 129 8.66 10.99 -10.40
CA VAL A 129 8.37 10.43 -9.08
C VAL A 129 9.52 10.62 -8.12
N LEU A 130 10.78 10.37 -8.54
CA LEU A 130 11.95 10.56 -7.68
C LEU A 130 12.14 12.02 -7.28
N LYS A 131 11.89 12.98 -8.20
CA LYS A 131 11.91 14.42 -7.88
C LYS A 131 10.78 14.79 -6.92
N LYS A 132 9.56 14.30 -7.14
CA LYS A 132 8.41 14.53 -6.25
C LYS A 132 8.69 14.07 -4.82
N LEU A 133 9.36 12.93 -4.66
CA LEU A 133 9.69 12.36 -3.35
C LEU A 133 11.02 12.86 -2.76
N GLY A 134 11.71 13.80 -3.44
CA GLY A 134 12.96 14.40 -2.96
C GLY A 134 14.11 13.41 -2.85
N ILE A 135 14.17 12.41 -3.73
CA ILE A 135 15.20 11.38 -3.73
C ILE A 135 15.91 11.22 -5.10
N TRP A 136 15.76 12.18 -5.99
CA TRP A 136 16.39 12.16 -7.31
C TRP A 136 17.93 12.11 -7.25
N GLU A 137 18.53 12.80 -6.29
CA GLU A 137 20.00 12.79 -6.08
C GLU A 137 20.54 11.41 -5.68
N TYR A 138 19.70 10.52 -5.18
CA TYR A 138 20.10 9.16 -4.79
C TYR A 138 19.87 8.12 -5.91
N ARG A 139 19.41 8.51 -7.11
CA ARG A 139 19.01 7.60 -8.19
C ARG A 139 20.07 6.57 -8.60
N GLU A 140 21.36 6.91 -8.47
CA GLU A 140 22.49 6.01 -8.78
C GLU A 140 22.99 5.22 -7.56
N LYS A 141 22.47 5.50 -6.36
CA LYS A 141 22.88 4.79 -5.15
C LYS A 141 22.16 3.44 -5.04
N ASN A 142 22.84 2.51 -4.39
CA ASN A 142 22.20 1.25 -4.01
C ASN A 142 21.10 1.54 -2.97
N PRO A 143 19.84 1.11 -3.18
CA PRO A 143 18.74 1.39 -2.27
C PRO A 143 18.95 0.84 -0.86
N PHE A 144 19.68 -0.25 -0.71
CA PHE A 144 19.96 -0.88 0.59
C PHE A 144 21.03 -0.14 1.41
N LEU A 145 21.72 0.85 0.85
CA LEU A 145 22.67 1.71 1.55
C LEU A 145 22.07 3.05 2.00
N LEU A 146 20.76 3.24 1.77
CA LEU A 146 20.05 4.45 2.17
C LEU A 146 19.58 4.38 3.63
N SER A 147 19.27 5.56 4.22
CA SER A 147 18.61 5.62 5.53
C SER A 147 17.19 5.02 5.44
N GLY A 148 16.63 4.59 6.59
CA GLY A 148 15.28 4.01 6.63
C GLY A 148 14.21 4.90 5.96
N GLY A 149 14.24 6.22 6.24
CA GLY A 149 13.31 7.16 5.61
C GLY A 149 13.53 7.34 4.10
N GLN A 150 14.77 7.31 3.63
CA GLN A 150 15.08 7.35 2.19
C GLN A 150 14.63 6.06 1.51
N MET A 151 14.89 4.91 2.12
CA MET A 151 14.46 3.60 1.61
C MET A 151 12.93 3.50 1.56
N GLN A 152 12.22 4.01 2.58
CA GLN A 152 10.76 4.08 2.56
C GLN A 152 10.25 4.91 1.37
N ARG A 153 10.89 6.03 1.06
CA ARG A 153 10.55 6.82 -0.13
C ARG A 153 10.83 6.09 -1.43
N VAL A 154 11.88 5.26 -1.50
CA VAL A 154 12.12 4.40 -2.67
C VAL A 154 11.01 3.36 -2.81
N ALA A 155 10.59 2.73 -1.72
CA ALA A 155 9.46 1.79 -1.72
C ALA A 155 8.14 2.47 -2.17
N ILE A 156 7.89 3.70 -1.70
CA ILE A 156 6.75 4.50 -2.19
C ILE A 156 6.90 4.82 -3.68
N ALA A 157 8.10 5.22 -4.12
CA ALA A 157 8.38 5.54 -5.52
C ALA A 157 8.10 4.35 -6.45
N SER A 158 8.53 3.15 -6.07
CA SER A 158 8.34 1.93 -6.87
C SER A 158 6.88 1.56 -7.09
N MET A 159 6.00 1.92 -6.15
CA MET A 159 4.56 1.74 -6.32
C MET A 159 3.91 2.94 -7.04
N LEU A 160 4.28 4.17 -6.65
CA LEU A 160 3.68 5.38 -7.19
C LEU A 160 3.95 5.57 -8.69
N VAL A 161 5.11 5.11 -9.18
CA VAL A 161 5.47 5.18 -10.61
C VAL A 161 4.52 4.38 -11.52
N MET A 162 3.88 3.34 -10.96
CA MET A 162 2.84 2.54 -11.62
C MET A 162 1.51 3.29 -11.74
N ASN A 163 1.37 4.39 -10.99
CA ASN A 163 0.19 5.27 -10.96
C ASN A 163 -1.12 4.59 -10.55
N PRO A 164 -1.16 3.77 -9.49
CA PRO A 164 -2.39 3.13 -9.04
C PRO A 164 -3.41 4.18 -8.57
N LYS A 165 -4.71 3.82 -8.59
CA LYS A 165 -5.80 4.67 -8.09
C LYS A 165 -5.89 4.67 -6.57
N VAL A 166 -5.56 3.50 -5.97
CA VAL A 166 -5.58 3.26 -4.53
C VAL A 166 -4.18 2.97 -4.02
N MET A 167 -3.80 3.59 -2.92
CA MET A 167 -2.54 3.32 -2.22
C MET A 167 -2.82 2.85 -0.79
N ILE A 168 -2.30 1.70 -0.44
CA ILE A 168 -2.41 1.12 0.91
C ILE A 168 -1.04 1.22 1.58
N PHE A 169 -1.00 1.71 2.80
CA PHE A 169 0.19 1.82 3.64
C PHE A 169 0.00 0.99 4.89
N ASP A 170 0.78 -0.07 5.04
CA ASP A 170 0.75 -0.93 6.23
C ASP A 170 1.88 -0.55 7.19
N GLU A 171 1.54 0.18 8.26
CA GLU A 171 2.44 0.71 9.28
C GLU A 171 3.69 1.43 8.70
N PRO A 172 3.53 2.39 7.75
CA PRO A 172 4.64 2.96 6.99
C PRO A 172 5.62 3.76 7.83
N THR A 173 5.27 4.06 9.08
CA THR A 173 6.09 4.90 9.98
C THR A 173 6.62 4.16 11.21
N SER A 174 6.44 2.85 11.28
CA SER A 174 6.82 2.03 12.46
C SER A 174 8.32 2.07 12.79
N GLN A 175 9.19 2.25 11.77
CA GLN A 175 10.64 2.27 11.89
C GLN A 175 11.26 3.66 11.64
N LEU A 176 10.42 4.71 11.62
CA LEU A 176 10.86 6.06 11.29
C LEU A 176 10.90 6.98 12.52
N ASP A 177 11.85 7.91 12.50
CA ASP A 177 11.88 9.01 13.45
C ASP A 177 10.69 9.98 13.22
N PRO A 178 10.42 10.92 14.17
CA PRO A 178 9.29 11.83 14.06
C PRO A 178 9.35 12.77 12.85
N ARG A 179 10.56 13.11 12.36
CA ARG A 179 10.73 13.97 11.19
C ARG A 179 10.38 13.22 9.91
N ALA A 180 10.95 12.02 9.73
CA ALA A 180 10.65 11.16 8.59
C ALA A 180 9.16 10.76 8.58
N THR A 181 8.55 10.52 9.76
CA THR A 181 7.11 10.29 9.89
C THR A 181 6.29 11.43 9.29
N LYS A 182 6.58 12.69 9.66
CA LYS A 182 5.88 13.86 9.12
C LYS A 182 6.06 13.99 7.60
N GLU A 183 7.25 13.70 7.10
CA GLU A 183 7.53 13.74 5.67
C GLU A 183 6.72 12.68 4.89
N ILE A 184 6.54 11.47 5.44
CA ILE A 184 5.68 10.44 4.82
C ILE A 184 4.21 10.87 4.81
N PHE A 185 3.69 11.45 5.91
CA PHE A 185 2.30 11.94 5.92
C PHE A 185 2.08 13.11 4.97
N SER A 186 3.05 14.00 4.80
CA SER A 186 2.99 15.05 3.78
C SER A 186 2.90 14.47 2.36
N ILE A 187 3.66 13.40 2.07
CA ILE A 187 3.56 12.68 0.78
C ILE A 187 2.18 12.05 0.60
N VAL A 188 1.61 11.47 1.64
CA VAL A 188 0.25 10.89 1.63
C VAL A 188 -0.80 11.95 1.31
N GLU A 189 -0.75 13.09 2.01
CA GLU A 189 -1.68 14.21 1.78
C GLU A 189 -1.58 14.76 0.34
N ASP A 190 -0.36 14.88 -0.19
CA ASP A 190 -0.16 15.35 -1.56
C ASP A 190 -0.70 14.36 -2.60
N MET A 191 -0.60 13.05 -2.34
CA MET A 191 -1.23 12.02 -3.18
C MET A 191 -2.77 12.10 -3.12
N ALA A 192 -3.35 12.33 -1.95
CA ALA A 192 -4.79 12.49 -1.79
C ALA A 192 -5.30 13.75 -2.53
N LYS A 193 -4.59 14.89 -2.43
CA LYS A 193 -4.88 16.11 -3.21
C LYS A 193 -4.84 15.88 -4.72
N GLU A 194 -4.05 14.90 -5.18
CA GLU A 194 -4.00 14.49 -6.60
C GLU A 194 -5.14 13.51 -6.97
N GLY A 195 -6.07 13.25 -6.06
CA GLY A 195 -7.26 12.43 -6.28
C GLY A 195 -7.04 10.91 -6.06
N LYS A 196 -5.93 10.50 -5.45
CA LYS A 196 -5.73 9.11 -5.06
C LYS A 196 -6.51 8.78 -3.79
N THR A 197 -7.04 7.57 -3.73
CA THR A 197 -7.62 7.00 -2.51
C THR A 197 -6.52 6.38 -1.67
N ILE A 198 -6.50 6.68 -0.38
CA ILE A 198 -5.42 6.25 0.51
C ILE A 198 -5.99 5.45 1.67
N ILE A 199 -5.42 4.29 1.93
CA ILE A 199 -5.69 3.51 3.14
C ILE A 199 -4.40 3.46 3.96
N ILE A 200 -4.47 3.82 5.23
CA ILE A 200 -3.31 3.78 6.14
C ILE A 200 -3.64 2.89 7.32
N VAL A 201 -2.89 1.84 7.50
CA VAL A 201 -2.90 1.03 8.72
C VAL A 201 -1.86 1.58 9.67
N GLU A 202 -2.24 1.98 10.87
CA GLU A 202 -1.34 2.51 11.89
C GLU A 202 -1.87 2.23 13.30
N GLN A 203 -0.94 2.25 14.28
CA GLN A 203 -1.28 2.09 15.70
C GLN A 203 -1.38 3.43 16.43
N LYS A 204 -0.80 4.50 15.87
CA LYS A 204 -0.73 5.84 16.47
C LYS A 204 -2.03 6.61 16.21
N ILE A 205 -3.04 6.43 17.06
CA ILE A 205 -4.40 7.00 16.88
C ILE A 205 -4.36 8.52 16.71
N GLU A 206 -3.56 9.24 17.51
CA GLU A 206 -3.47 10.71 17.44
C GLU A 206 -2.97 11.19 16.06
N LEU A 207 -2.07 10.44 15.45
CA LEU A 207 -1.54 10.73 14.13
C LEU A 207 -2.62 10.52 13.07
N MET A 208 -3.34 9.40 13.17
CA MET A 208 -4.42 9.06 12.25
C MET A 208 -5.59 10.06 12.31
N ALA A 209 -5.98 10.49 13.51
CA ALA A 209 -7.05 11.46 13.68
C ALA A 209 -6.76 12.84 13.06
N ARG A 210 -5.50 13.17 12.80
CA ARG A 210 -5.09 14.45 12.18
C ARG A 210 -5.06 14.40 10.65
N HIS A 211 -4.87 13.21 10.06
CA HIS A 211 -4.55 13.06 8.65
C HIS A 211 -5.59 12.26 7.87
N CYS A 212 -6.54 11.59 8.55
CA CYS A 212 -7.54 10.74 7.90
C CYS A 212 -8.92 11.41 7.94
N ASP A 213 -9.66 11.25 6.84
CA ASP A 213 -11.05 11.70 6.72
C ASP A 213 -11.98 10.75 7.48
N LYS A 214 -11.64 9.46 7.54
CA LYS A 214 -12.40 8.39 8.17
C LYS A 214 -11.48 7.43 8.92
N LEU A 215 -11.96 6.91 10.03
CA LEU A 215 -11.28 5.88 10.81
C LEU A 215 -12.11 4.60 10.88
N LEU A 216 -11.50 3.48 10.53
CA LEU A 216 -12.02 2.13 10.76
C LEU A 216 -11.31 1.56 11.98
N VAL A 217 -12.08 1.12 12.96
CA VAL A 217 -11.54 0.50 14.17
C VAL A 217 -11.76 -1.01 14.06
N LEU A 218 -10.66 -1.77 14.04
CA LEU A 218 -10.71 -3.23 14.07
C LEU A 218 -10.44 -3.72 15.49
N GLU A 219 -11.38 -4.52 16.00
CA GLU A 219 -11.28 -5.18 17.29
C GLU A 219 -11.60 -6.67 17.09
N GLU A 220 -10.57 -7.51 17.19
CA GLU A 220 -10.66 -8.97 17.05
C GLU A 220 -11.15 -9.54 15.70
N GLY A 221 -10.93 -8.83 14.60
CA GLY A 221 -11.29 -9.28 13.24
C GLY A 221 -12.48 -8.57 12.67
#